data_de2d1894930a67692d837a2701e4889b
#
_entry.id   de2d1894930a67692d837a2701e4889b
#
_cell.length_a   1.000
_cell.length_b   1.000
_cell.length_c   1.000
_cell.angle_alpha   90.00
_cell.angle_beta   90.00
_cell.angle_gamma   90.00
#
_symmetry.space_group_name_H-M   'P 1'
#
loop_
_entity.id
_entity.type
_entity.pdbx_description
1 polymer ?
#
loop_
_entity_poly.entity_id
_entity_poly.type
_entity_poly.pdbx_seq_one_letter_code
_entity_poly.pdbx_strand_id
1 'polypeptide(L)'
;DYLSFTITGGLGMTERRGVGYINDQQLNRDTEGNFTLLLSKDMPDINAYGNNGVPANWIQIPNDASGILVRQYMADRSLSEQATLAIEILGQQPAYTPPSDQTIADSLIGTSYAFLKLTTLHKYVLPELLTETNQFVQTSSESLGSAISGEDNLYMIGSYQLADDEALVITAQPPETRYWNLTLESRWHET
;
A
#
# COMPACT_ATOMS: atom_id res chain seq x y z
N ASP A 1 7.80 -9.95 11.99
CA ASP A 1 7.72 -9.12 10.79
C ASP A 1 6.43 -9.41 10.02
N TYR A 2 6.07 -8.53 9.13
CA TYR A 2 4.87 -8.61 8.30
C TYR A 2 5.23 -8.21 6.87
N LEU A 3 4.70 -8.94 5.89
CA LEU A 3 4.85 -8.63 4.47
C LEU A 3 3.49 -8.72 3.77
N SER A 4 3.14 -7.73 2.98
CA SER A 4 1.91 -7.76 2.19
C SER A 4 2.06 -7.12 0.82
N PHE A 5 1.19 -7.54 -0.09
CA PHE A 5 1.08 -7.05 -1.46
C PHE A 5 -0.36 -6.58 -1.68
N THR A 6 -0.51 -5.31 -1.97
CA THR A 6 -1.78 -4.70 -2.40
C THR A 6 -1.69 -4.39 -3.88
N ILE A 7 -2.55 -5.00 -4.67
CA ILE A 7 -2.65 -4.71 -6.09
C ILE A 7 -3.63 -3.57 -6.27
N THR A 8 -3.22 -2.57 -7.03
CA THR A 8 -4.05 -1.38 -7.27
C THR A 8 -4.56 -1.33 -8.70
N GLY A 9 -5.75 -0.83 -8.88
CA GLY A 9 -6.37 -0.54 -10.17
C GLY A 9 -6.64 0.96 -10.31
N GLY A 10 -6.98 1.37 -11.53
CA GLY A 10 -7.19 2.76 -11.90
C GLY A 10 -5.93 3.42 -12.49
N LEU A 11 -6.11 4.20 -13.55
CA LEU A 11 -5.05 4.92 -14.26
C LEU A 11 -5.45 6.39 -14.47
N GLY A 12 -4.46 7.28 -14.46
CA GLY A 12 -4.66 8.70 -14.74
C GLY A 12 -5.62 9.36 -13.76
N MET A 13 -6.76 9.86 -14.27
CA MET A 13 -7.80 10.52 -13.48
C MET A 13 -8.81 9.55 -12.85
N THR A 14 -8.75 8.26 -13.18
CA THR A 14 -9.61 7.26 -12.55
C THR A 14 -9.26 7.07 -11.09
N GLU A 15 -10.27 6.84 -10.27
CA GLU A 15 -10.08 6.58 -8.85
C GLU A 15 -9.22 5.34 -8.63
N ARG A 16 -8.15 5.50 -7.86
CA ARG A 16 -7.33 4.37 -7.44
C ARG A 16 -8.05 3.56 -6.38
N ARG A 17 -8.04 2.24 -6.56
CA ARG A 17 -8.65 1.29 -5.64
C ARG A 17 -7.79 0.04 -5.48
N GLY A 18 -7.93 -0.65 -4.36
CA GLY A 18 -7.40 -2.00 -4.19
C GLY A 18 -8.20 -2.98 -5.05
N VAL A 19 -7.52 -3.86 -5.78
CA VAL A 19 -8.13 -4.87 -6.65
C VAL A 19 -7.62 -6.28 -6.34
N GLY A 20 -6.68 -6.42 -5.43
CA GLY A 20 -6.17 -7.69 -4.94
C GLY A 20 -5.28 -7.47 -3.74
N TYR A 21 -5.21 -8.47 -2.88
CA TYR A 21 -4.44 -8.43 -1.66
C TYR A 21 -3.96 -9.83 -1.28
N ILE A 22 -2.75 -9.91 -0.74
CA ILE A 22 -2.21 -11.11 -0.10
C ILE A 22 -1.16 -10.71 0.94
N ASN A 23 -1.14 -11.38 2.07
CA ASN A 23 -0.11 -11.20 3.09
C ASN A 23 0.73 -12.46 3.30
N ASP A 24 1.78 -12.34 4.09
CA ASP A 24 2.74 -13.40 4.33
C ASP A 24 2.16 -14.65 5.00
N GLN A 25 1.01 -14.57 5.67
CA GLN A 25 0.32 -15.73 6.23
C GLN A 25 -0.44 -16.52 5.16
N GLN A 26 -0.82 -15.89 4.08
CA GLN A 26 -1.55 -16.48 2.96
C GLN A 26 -0.62 -16.99 1.86
N LEU A 27 0.64 -16.54 1.86
CA LEU A 27 1.62 -16.94 0.85
C LEU A 27 2.07 -18.40 1.02
N ASN A 28 1.98 -19.17 -0.04
CA ASN A 28 2.70 -20.41 -0.19
C ASN A 28 4.20 -20.09 -0.35
N ARG A 29 5.03 -20.58 0.55
CA ARG A 29 6.48 -20.37 0.56
C ARG A 29 7.21 -21.69 0.68
N ASP A 30 8.36 -21.80 0.03
CA ASP A 30 9.24 -22.94 0.23
C ASP A 30 9.94 -22.89 1.60
N THR A 31 10.76 -23.90 1.88
CA THR A 31 11.48 -24.01 3.16
C THR A 31 12.54 -22.93 3.38
N GLU A 32 12.94 -22.24 2.33
CA GLU A 32 13.88 -21.11 2.37
C GLU A 32 13.16 -19.76 2.45
N GLY A 33 11.80 -19.76 2.38
CA GLY A 33 10.98 -18.57 2.43
C GLY A 33 10.71 -17.93 1.06
N ASN A 34 11.21 -18.53 -0.04
CA ASN A 34 10.97 -18.01 -1.38
C ASN A 34 9.53 -18.28 -1.84
N PHE A 35 9.00 -17.39 -2.64
CA PHE A 35 7.68 -17.53 -3.23
C PHE A 35 7.62 -16.88 -4.62
N THR A 36 6.68 -17.32 -5.41
CA THR A 36 6.27 -16.66 -6.66
C THR A 36 4.83 -16.15 -6.49
N LEU A 37 4.59 -14.92 -6.91
CA LEU A 37 3.25 -14.33 -6.97
C LEU A 37 2.93 -13.98 -8.42
N LEU A 38 1.93 -14.65 -8.97
CA LEU A 38 1.45 -14.46 -10.34
C LEU A 38 0.25 -13.49 -10.33
N LEU A 39 0.28 -12.54 -11.24
CA LEU A 39 -0.81 -11.59 -11.46
C LEU A 39 -1.30 -11.74 -12.90
N SER A 40 -2.53 -12.17 -13.07
CA SER A 40 -3.11 -12.40 -14.41
C SER A 40 -4.62 -12.35 -14.37
N LYS A 41 -5.26 -12.21 -15.55
CA LYS A 41 -6.71 -12.25 -15.69
C LYS A 41 -7.26 -13.64 -15.47
N ASP A 42 -6.63 -14.62 -16.11
CA ASP A 42 -7.01 -16.02 -16.08
C ASP A 42 -5.98 -16.78 -15.24
N MET A 43 -6.44 -17.80 -14.53
CA MET A 43 -5.59 -18.62 -13.68
C MET A 43 -4.55 -19.37 -14.54
N PRO A 44 -3.24 -19.12 -14.35
CA PRO A 44 -2.19 -19.85 -15.06
C PRO A 44 -1.97 -21.22 -14.42
N ASP A 45 -1.09 -22.02 -15.02
CA ASP A 45 -0.57 -23.23 -14.36
C ASP A 45 0.39 -22.82 -13.22
N ILE A 46 -0.16 -22.70 -12.01
CA ILE A 46 0.58 -22.27 -10.82
C ILE A 46 1.73 -23.23 -10.46
N ASN A 47 1.65 -24.51 -10.89
CA ASN A 47 2.71 -25.47 -10.60
C ASN A 47 3.94 -25.25 -11.52
N ALA A 48 3.71 -24.77 -12.74
CA ALA A 48 4.79 -24.46 -13.67
C ALA A 48 5.69 -23.30 -13.22
N TYR A 49 5.16 -22.43 -12.34
CA TYR A 49 5.85 -21.24 -11.83
C TYR A 49 6.17 -21.29 -10.33
N GLY A 50 6.01 -22.47 -9.73
CA GLY A 50 6.31 -22.70 -8.32
C GLY A 50 7.81 -22.75 -8.02
N ASN A 51 8.15 -22.71 -6.73
CA ASN A 51 9.51 -22.82 -6.23
C ASN A 51 9.66 -24.12 -5.43
N ASN A 52 10.70 -24.90 -5.71
CA ASN A 52 11.05 -26.11 -4.93
C ASN A 52 9.87 -27.05 -4.64
N GLY A 53 8.95 -27.21 -5.61
CA GLY A 53 7.75 -28.04 -5.48
C GLY A 53 6.57 -27.36 -4.75
N VAL A 54 6.71 -26.12 -4.35
CA VAL A 54 5.63 -25.31 -3.80
C VAL A 54 4.96 -24.53 -4.93
N PRO A 55 3.62 -24.65 -5.11
CA PRO A 55 2.91 -23.92 -6.16
C PRO A 55 3.05 -22.40 -5.99
N ALA A 56 3.06 -21.67 -7.10
CA ALA A 56 3.01 -20.23 -7.08
C ALA A 56 1.68 -19.73 -6.46
N ASN A 57 1.73 -18.58 -5.85
CA ASN A 57 0.54 -17.84 -5.45
C ASN A 57 -0.06 -17.12 -6.67
N TRP A 58 -1.36 -16.93 -6.70
CA TRP A 58 -2.01 -16.25 -7.79
C TRP A 58 -3.08 -15.28 -7.30
N ILE A 59 -3.10 -14.10 -7.89
CA ILE A 59 -4.15 -13.11 -7.73
C ILE A 59 -4.73 -12.78 -9.10
N GLN A 60 -6.04 -12.90 -9.23
CA GLN A 60 -6.74 -12.43 -10.41
C GLN A 60 -6.75 -10.90 -10.43
N ILE A 61 -6.38 -10.33 -11.57
CA ILE A 61 -6.35 -8.88 -11.74
C ILE A 61 -7.29 -8.41 -12.87
N PRO A 62 -7.95 -7.26 -12.72
CA PRO A 62 -8.74 -6.64 -13.77
C PRO A 62 -7.85 -5.98 -14.84
N ASN A 63 -8.48 -5.58 -15.95
CA ASN A 63 -7.77 -4.95 -17.09
C ASN A 63 -7.09 -3.63 -16.73
N ASP A 64 -7.58 -2.93 -15.73
CA ASP A 64 -7.08 -1.65 -15.27
C ASP A 64 -6.18 -1.75 -14.04
N ALA A 65 -5.70 -2.95 -13.72
CA ALA A 65 -4.65 -3.12 -12.71
C ALA A 65 -3.42 -2.31 -13.13
N SER A 66 -2.90 -1.50 -12.23
CA SER A 66 -1.91 -0.46 -12.57
C SER A 66 -0.68 -0.44 -11.68
N GLY A 67 -0.72 -1.10 -10.54
CA GLY A 67 0.42 -1.09 -9.63
C GLY A 67 0.37 -2.13 -8.54
N ILE A 68 1.50 -2.30 -7.90
CA ILE A 68 1.66 -3.16 -6.72
C ILE A 68 2.28 -2.31 -5.63
N LEU A 69 1.63 -2.26 -4.47
CA LEU A 69 2.19 -1.66 -3.27
C LEU A 69 2.61 -2.78 -2.33
N VAL A 70 3.90 -2.82 -2.03
CA VAL A 70 4.47 -3.79 -1.08
C VAL A 70 4.71 -3.11 0.26
N ARG A 71 4.32 -3.76 1.34
CA ARG A 71 4.58 -3.31 2.71
C ARG A 71 5.32 -4.37 3.46
N GLN A 72 6.44 -3.99 4.05
CA GLN A 72 7.14 -4.80 5.04
C GLN A 72 7.22 -4.00 6.34
N TYR A 73 6.61 -4.53 7.40
CA TYR A 73 6.76 -3.97 8.74
C TYR A 73 7.77 -4.79 9.50
N MET A 74 8.78 -4.11 10.00
CA MET A 74 9.89 -4.70 10.74
C MET A 74 9.74 -4.32 12.21
N ALA A 75 9.64 -5.33 13.08
CA ALA A 75 9.59 -5.10 14.52
C ALA A 75 10.91 -4.49 15.03
N ASP A 76 12.02 -4.95 14.47
CA ASP A 76 13.35 -4.40 14.74
C ASP A 76 14.16 -4.36 13.45
N ARG A 77 14.45 -3.17 12.94
CA ARG A 77 15.20 -2.98 11.68
C ARG A 77 16.63 -3.49 11.75
N SER A 78 17.21 -3.60 12.94
CA SER A 78 18.58 -4.10 13.11
C SER A 78 18.68 -5.63 12.99
N LEU A 79 17.57 -6.32 13.18
CA LEU A 79 17.46 -7.79 13.15
C LEU A 79 16.70 -8.32 11.95
N SER A 80 15.91 -7.47 11.28
CA SER A 80 15.05 -7.87 10.17
C SER A 80 15.76 -7.64 8.85
N GLU A 81 15.72 -8.64 7.97
CA GLU A 81 16.21 -8.52 6.61
C GLU A 81 15.11 -7.95 5.70
N GLN A 82 15.51 -7.06 4.79
CA GLN A 82 14.60 -6.55 3.77
C GLN A 82 14.32 -7.65 2.73
N ALA A 83 13.06 -7.84 2.37
CA ALA A 83 12.68 -8.77 1.32
C ALA A 83 13.30 -8.35 -0.02
N THR A 84 13.94 -9.30 -0.70
CA THR A 84 14.43 -9.10 -2.07
C THR A 84 13.32 -9.46 -3.04
N LEU A 85 12.94 -8.50 -3.88
CA LEU A 85 11.84 -8.66 -4.83
C LEU A 85 12.33 -8.44 -6.25
N ALA A 86 11.86 -9.28 -7.17
CA ALA A 86 12.02 -9.11 -8.60
C ALA A 86 10.65 -9.13 -9.28
N ILE A 87 10.51 -8.43 -10.38
CA ILE A 87 9.29 -8.42 -11.19
C ILE A 87 9.66 -8.68 -12.64
N GLU A 88 8.92 -9.54 -13.30
CA GLU A 88 9.12 -9.86 -14.71
C GLU A 88 7.79 -10.04 -15.44
N ILE A 89 7.79 -9.78 -16.74
CA ILE A 89 6.65 -10.04 -17.61
C ILE A 89 6.82 -11.42 -18.21
N LEU A 90 5.88 -12.32 -17.93
CA LEU A 90 5.87 -13.66 -18.50
C LEU A 90 5.32 -13.65 -19.93
N GLY A 91 5.94 -14.43 -20.81
CA GLY A 91 5.54 -14.53 -22.22
C GLY A 91 6.23 -13.52 -23.11
N GLN A 92 5.67 -13.33 -24.32
CA GLN A 92 6.23 -12.43 -25.30
C GLN A 92 6.00 -10.96 -24.88
N GLN A 93 7.08 -10.24 -24.67
CA GLN A 93 6.98 -8.80 -24.42
C GLN A 93 6.45 -8.08 -25.67
N PRO A 94 5.47 -7.18 -25.54
CA PRO A 94 5.04 -6.37 -26.66
C PRO A 94 6.21 -5.51 -27.15
N ALA A 95 6.31 -5.33 -28.46
CA ALA A 95 7.30 -4.40 -29.02
C ALA A 95 7.08 -3.00 -28.44
N TYR A 96 8.16 -2.33 -28.10
CA TYR A 96 8.08 -0.96 -27.60
C TYR A 96 7.42 -0.06 -28.64
N THR A 97 6.32 0.57 -28.26
CA THR A 97 5.66 1.61 -29.06
C THR A 97 5.78 2.91 -28.28
N PRO A 98 6.36 3.96 -28.87
CA PRO A 98 6.40 5.27 -28.23
C PRO A 98 5.00 5.75 -27.86
N PRO A 99 4.82 6.38 -26.70
CA PRO A 99 3.51 6.94 -26.35
C PRO A 99 3.10 8.04 -27.35
N SER A 100 1.81 8.11 -27.63
CA SER A 100 1.27 9.19 -28.46
C SER A 100 1.33 10.53 -27.71
N ASP A 101 1.28 11.64 -28.44
CA ASP A 101 1.22 12.99 -27.86
C ASP A 101 0.03 13.13 -26.89
N GLN A 102 -1.11 12.51 -27.21
CA GLN A 102 -2.27 12.49 -26.32
C GLN A 102 -1.96 11.73 -25.02
N THR A 103 -1.32 10.57 -25.09
CA THR A 103 -0.91 9.80 -23.91
C THR A 103 0.05 10.60 -23.02
N ILE A 104 0.98 11.33 -23.64
CA ILE A 104 1.92 12.21 -22.93
C ILE A 104 1.15 13.34 -22.23
N ALA A 105 0.24 14.00 -22.94
CA ALA A 105 -0.57 15.09 -22.39
C ALA A 105 -1.42 14.61 -21.21
N ASP A 106 -2.11 13.48 -21.34
CA ASP A 106 -2.92 12.90 -20.27
C ASP A 106 -2.07 12.52 -19.05
N SER A 107 -0.86 12.02 -19.28
CA SER A 107 0.09 11.69 -18.21
C SER A 107 0.57 12.93 -17.45
N LEU A 108 0.84 14.03 -18.17
CA LEU A 108 1.23 15.30 -17.56
C LEU A 108 0.08 15.91 -16.73
N ILE A 109 -1.13 15.89 -17.25
CA ILE A 109 -2.33 16.33 -16.51
C ILE A 109 -2.54 15.46 -15.25
N GLY A 110 -2.48 14.16 -15.41
CA GLY A 110 -2.61 13.21 -14.29
C GLY A 110 -1.55 13.43 -13.20
N THR A 111 -0.30 13.65 -13.61
CA THR A 111 0.81 13.95 -12.68
C THR A 111 0.59 15.27 -11.95
N SER A 112 0.17 16.32 -12.67
CA SER A 112 -0.13 17.62 -12.07
C SER A 112 -1.27 17.53 -11.05
N TYR A 113 -2.30 16.77 -11.36
CA TYR A 113 -3.42 16.52 -10.44
C TYR A 113 -2.99 15.72 -9.20
N ALA A 114 -2.17 14.67 -9.38
CA ALA A 114 -1.63 13.89 -8.28
C ALA A 114 -0.76 14.76 -7.36
N PHE A 115 0.09 15.60 -7.93
CA PHE A 115 0.91 16.54 -7.18
C PHE A 115 0.05 17.53 -6.37
N LEU A 116 -0.99 18.10 -6.99
CA LEU A 116 -1.93 18.98 -6.29
C LEU A 116 -2.62 18.26 -5.13
N LYS A 117 -3.11 17.04 -5.36
CA LYS A 117 -3.72 16.22 -4.28
C LYS A 117 -2.76 15.96 -3.14
N LEU A 118 -1.53 15.57 -3.42
CA LEU A 118 -0.52 15.29 -2.39
C LEU A 118 -0.17 16.53 -1.57
N THR A 119 0.03 17.68 -2.23
CA THR A 119 0.37 18.93 -1.55
C THR A 119 -0.79 19.53 -0.75
N THR A 120 -2.01 19.11 -1.04
CA THR A 120 -3.22 19.58 -0.35
C THR A 120 -3.92 18.50 0.48
N LEU A 121 -3.27 17.35 0.64
CA LEU A 121 -3.84 16.18 1.32
C LEU A 121 -4.41 16.55 2.70
N HIS A 122 -3.64 17.27 3.50
CA HIS A 122 -4.03 17.71 4.84
C HIS A 122 -5.23 18.66 4.85
N LYS A 123 -5.54 19.32 3.74
CA LYS A 123 -6.62 20.31 3.65
C LYS A 123 -7.93 19.74 3.12
N TYR A 124 -7.86 18.75 2.22
CA TYR A 124 -9.03 18.28 1.49
C TYR A 124 -9.37 16.82 1.74
N VAL A 125 -8.40 16.00 2.14
CA VAL A 125 -8.61 14.56 2.34
C VAL A 125 -8.91 14.24 3.80
N LEU A 126 -8.38 15.05 4.73
CA LEU A 126 -8.50 14.79 6.15
C LEU A 126 -9.13 15.97 6.94
N PRO A 127 -10.06 16.79 6.38
CA PRO A 127 -10.62 17.92 7.13
C PRO A 127 -11.34 17.49 8.41
N GLU A 128 -11.99 16.33 8.39
CA GLU A 128 -12.70 15.77 9.55
C GLU A 128 -11.74 15.32 10.65
N LEU A 129 -10.56 14.80 10.27
CA LEU A 129 -9.52 14.37 11.21
C LEU A 129 -8.79 15.54 11.88
N LEU A 130 -8.87 16.73 11.28
CA LEU A 130 -8.22 17.95 11.79
C LEU A 130 -9.16 18.81 12.63
N THR A 131 -10.45 18.52 12.65
CA THR A 131 -11.45 19.32 13.41
C THR A 131 -11.53 18.93 14.87
N GLU A 132 -11.17 17.70 15.22
CA GLU A 132 -11.19 17.20 16.58
C GLU A 132 -9.76 17.10 17.11
N THR A 133 -9.29 18.13 17.80
CA THR A 133 -7.97 18.14 18.43
C THR A 133 -7.94 17.30 19.70
N ASN A 134 -6.78 16.70 19.96
CA ASN A 134 -6.50 15.90 21.16
C ASN A 134 -7.35 14.62 21.25
N GLN A 135 -7.78 14.08 20.09
CA GLN A 135 -8.53 12.84 19.99
C GLN A 135 -7.99 11.98 18.85
N PHE A 136 -8.10 10.66 18.99
CA PHE A 136 -7.86 9.73 17.92
C PHE A 136 -9.14 9.37 17.20
N VAL A 137 -9.10 9.46 15.87
CA VAL A 137 -10.19 9.04 14.98
C VAL A 137 -9.72 7.82 14.20
N GLN A 138 -10.51 6.77 14.24
CA GLN A 138 -10.25 5.59 13.42
C GLN A 138 -10.58 5.92 11.95
N THR A 139 -9.62 5.68 11.08
CA THR A 139 -9.82 5.84 9.64
C THR A 139 -10.32 4.54 9.03
N SER A 140 -11.21 4.64 8.06
CA SER A 140 -11.61 3.50 7.23
C SER A 140 -10.79 3.44 5.94
N SER A 141 -10.76 2.25 5.32
CA SER A 141 -10.19 2.11 3.98
C SER A 141 -10.92 2.97 2.94
N GLU A 142 -12.18 3.32 3.20
CA GLU A 142 -12.95 4.23 2.35
C GLU A 142 -12.47 5.68 2.49
N SER A 143 -12.17 6.13 3.71
CA SER A 143 -11.71 7.50 3.94
C SER A 143 -10.28 7.76 3.47
N LEU A 144 -9.39 6.76 3.57
CA LEU A 144 -7.99 6.85 3.10
C LEU A 144 -7.81 6.41 1.64
N GLY A 145 -8.82 5.78 1.05
CA GLY A 145 -8.74 5.11 -0.24
C GLY A 145 -8.17 3.68 -0.10
N SER A 146 -8.89 2.71 -0.63
CA SER A 146 -8.53 1.29 -0.54
C SER A 146 -7.19 0.94 -1.20
N ALA A 147 -6.68 1.82 -2.06
CA ALA A 147 -5.37 1.67 -2.69
C ALA A 147 -4.20 1.96 -1.74
N ILE A 148 -4.43 2.69 -0.65
CA ILE A 148 -3.38 3.15 0.27
C ILE A 148 -3.38 2.31 1.54
N SER A 149 -4.52 1.83 2.02
CA SER A 149 -4.61 0.96 3.19
C SER A 149 -4.55 -0.52 2.80
N GLY A 150 -3.81 -1.33 3.55
CA GLY A 150 -3.93 -2.78 3.47
C GLY A 150 -5.26 -3.23 4.08
N GLU A 151 -5.81 -4.36 3.64
CA GLU A 151 -7.10 -4.86 4.13
C GLU A 151 -7.06 -5.22 5.63
N ASP A 152 -5.90 -5.56 6.15
CA ASP A 152 -5.66 -5.95 7.54
C ASP A 152 -4.97 -4.86 8.39
N ASN A 153 -4.84 -3.64 7.86
CA ASN A 153 -4.27 -2.51 8.56
C ASN A 153 -5.36 -1.61 9.15
N LEU A 154 -5.22 -1.32 10.43
CA LEU A 154 -6.03 -0.33 11.13
C LEU A 154 -5.20 0.92 11.38
N TYR A 155 -5.68 2.07 10.94
CA TYR A 155 -5.07 3.35 11.24
C TYR A 155 -5.98 4.16 12.17
N MET A 156 -5.34 4.75 13.18
CA MET A 156 -5.94 5.78 14.01
C MET A 156 -5.11 7.04 13.85
N ILE A 157 -5.74 8.13 13.47
CA ILE A 157 -5.05 9.41 13.27
C ILE A 157 -5.61 10.39 14.28
N GLY A 158 -4.74 11.18 14.88
CA GLY A 158 -5.12 12.26 15.78
C GLY A 158 -4.30 13.52 15.50
N SER A 159 -4.92 14.66 15.58
CA SER A 159 -4.24 15.94 15.64
C SER A 159 -4.20 16.43 17.09
N TYR A 160 -3.19 17.20 17.43
CA TYR A 160 -3.10 17.80 18.75
C TYR A 160 -2.71 19.28 18.66
N GLN A 161 -3.14 20.03 19.65
CA GLN A 161 -2.76 21.42 19.84
C GLN A 161 -2.45 21.62 21.32
N LEU A 162 -1.23 22.07 21.61
CA LEU A 162 -0.73 22.28 22.96
C LEU A 162 -0.33 23.74 23.15
N ALA A 163 -0.56 24.28 24.33
CA ALA A 163 0.07 25.50 24.79
C ALA A 163 1.51 25.21 25.23
N ASP A 164 2.29 26.27 25.48
CA ASP A 164 3.73 26.15 25.78
C ASP A 164 4.01 25.38 27.08
N ASP A 165 3.06 25.34 28.00
CA ASP A 165 3.13 24.68 29.30
C ASP A 165 2.33 23.38 29.38
N GLU A 166 1.82 22.88 28.25
CA GLU A 166 1.04 21.65 28.16
C GLU A 166 1.86 20.49 27.59
N ALA A 167 1.46 19.29 27.94
CA ALA A 167 2.01 18.06 27.40
C ALA A 167 0.91 17.13 26.89
N LEU A 168 1.14 16.50 25.74
CA LEU A 168 0.27 15.44 25.26
C LEU A 168 0.59 14.13 26.00
N VAL A 169 -0.38 13.60 26.70
CA VAL A 169 -0.27 12.27 27.34
C VAL A 169 -1.18 11.30 26.59
N ILE A 170 -0.56 10.27 26.03
CA ILE A 170 -1.25 9.21 25.33
C ILE A 170 -1.22 7.95 26.20
N THR A 171 -2.39 7.46 26.56
CA THR A 171 -2.53 6.19 27.27
C THR A 171 -3.20 5.19 26.33
N ALA A 172 -2.57 4.05 26.12
CA ALA A 172 -3.08 3.01 25.25
C ALA A 172 -2.89 1.63 25.89
N GLN A 173 -3.81 0.73 25.61
CA GLN A 173 -3.63 -0.70 25.81
C GLN A 173 -3.49 -1.33 24.43
N PRO A 174 -2.26 -1.69 24.02
CA PRO A 174 -2.05 -2.28 22.72
C PRO A 174 -2.83 -3.60 22.62
N PRO A 175 -3.51 -3.86 21.50
CA PRO A 175 -4.17 -5.12 21.25
C PRO A 175 -3.13 -6.24 21.05
N GLU A 176 -3.56 -7.48 21.23
CA GLU A 176 -2.75 -8.63 20.82
C GLU A 176 -2.69 -8.70 19.30
N THR A 177 -1.61 -8.16 18.74
CA THR A 177 -1.39 -8.04 17.28
C THR A 177 0.07 -8.29 16.95
N ARG A 178 0.35 -8.63 15.70
CA ARG A 178 1.72 -8.90 15.20
C ARG A 178 2.60 -7.66 15.18
N TYR A 179 1.99 -6.50 14.95
CA TYR A 179 2.70 -5.23 14.84
C TYR A 179 1.78 -4.06 15.20
N TRP A 180 2.28 -3.13 15.96
CA TRP A 180 1.67 -1.82 16.15
C TRP A 180 2.76 -0.78 16.38
N ASN A 181 2.47 0.45 16.05
CA ASN A 181 3.33 1.59 16.33
C ASN A 181 2.52 2.85 16.64
N LEU A 182 3.20 3.83 17.22
CA LEU A 182 2.73 5.19 17.34
C LEU A 182 3.80 6.09 16.71
N THR A 183 3.42 6.87 15.72
CA THR A 183 4.32 7.77 15.01
C THR A 183 3.85 9.19 15.19
N LEU A 184 4.76 10.11 15.54
CA LEU A 184 4.52 11.54 15.51
C LEU A 184 5.00 12.06 14.16
N GLU A 185 4.13 12.76 13.48
CA GLU A 185 4.41 13.27 12.13
C GLU A 185 4.17 14.76 12.06
N SER A 186 4.94 15.44 11.22
CA SER A 186 4.62 16.79 10.81
C SER A 186 3.35 16.81 9.96
N ARG A 187 2.80 17.99 9.69
CA ARG A 187 1.67 18.15 8.75
C ARG A 187 1.96 17.63 7.34
N TRP A 188 3.19 17.31 7.03
CA TRP A 188 3.66 16.77 5.74
C TRP A 188 3.96 15.28 5.80
N HIS A 189 3.54 14.61 6.90
CA HIS A 189 3.83 13.19 7.14
C HIS A 189 5.32 12.84 7.23
N GLU A 190 6.12 13.80 7.71
CA GLU A 190 7.52 13.59 8.03
C GLU A 190 7.67 13.19 9.50
N THR A 191 8.46 12.16 9.79
CA THR A 191 8.78 11.63 11.13
C THR A 191 10.10 12.16 11.65
#